data_73bcc183c78db2bf44174607d33cbdad
#
_entry.id   73bcc183c78db2bf44174607d33cbdad
#
_cell.length_a   1.000
_cell.length_b   1.000
_cell.length_c   1.000
_cell.angle_alpha   90.00
_cell.angle_beta   90.00
_cell.angle_gamma   90.00
#
_symmetry.space_group_name_H-M   'P 1'
#
loop_
_entity.id
_entity.type
_entity.pdbx_description
1 polymer ?
#
loop_
_entity_poly.entity_id
_entity_poly.type
_entity_poly.pdbx_seq_one_letter_code
_entity_poly.pdbx_strand_id
1 'polypeptide(L)'
;MSFSERIKAYAHQLGFDLVGITPATAAPNGQAYSDWITQGFAGEMGYLERHVEKRRHPDHVLPGVRSLIVVAMNYRCPDAEAIPDDRHRGKIAQYARGLDYHDVMK
;
A
#
# COMPACT_ATOMS: atom_id res chain seq x y z
N MET A 1 12.29 -15.68 -21.26
CA MET A 1 11.66 -14.89 -20.17
C MET A 1 11.23 -13.53 -20.69
N SER A 2 9.98 -13.17 -20.55
CA SER A 2 9.49 -11.85 -20.92
C SER A 2 10.06 -10.76 -19.99
N PHE A 3 9.97 -9.52 -20.45
CA PHE A 3 10.40 -8.38 -19.62
C PHE A 3 9.64 -8.31 -18.29
N SER A 4 8.32 -8.57 -18.34
CA SER A 4 7.49 -8.62 -17.13
C SER A 4 7.91 -9.71 -16.15
N GLU A 5 8.26 -10.88 -16.65
CA GLU A 5 8.74 -11.98 -15.81
C GLU A 5 10.08 -11.65 -15.15
N ARG A 6 10.96 -10.96 -15.87
CA ARG A 6 12.25 -10.50 -15.33
C ARG A 6 12.04 -9.49 -14.20
N ILE A 7 11.11 -8.56 -14.35
CA ILE A 7 10.76 -7.58 -13.30
C ILE A 7 10.23 -8.30 -12.06
N LYS A 8 9.32 -9.25 -12.24
CA LYS A 8 8.75 -10.02 -11.13
C LYS A 8 9.82 -10.83 -10.40
N ALA A 9 10.70 -11.50 -11.12
CA ALA A 9 11.79 -12.24 -10.53
C ALA A 9 12.74 -11.34 -9.73
N TYR A 10 13.06 -10.17 -10.25
CA TYR A 10 13.89 -9.20 -9.55
C TYR A 10 13.22 -8.68 -8.26
N ALA A 11 11.93 -8.40 -8.31
CA ALA A 11 11.19 -7.99 -7.12
C ALA A 11 11.24 -9.05 -6.01
N HIS A 12 11.09 -10.33 -6.36
CA HIS A 12 11.24 -11.42 -5.39
C HIS A 12 12.68 -11.51 -4.84
N GLN A 13 13.70 -11.27 -5.65
CA GLN A 13 15.08 -11.22 -5.19
C GLN A 13 15.32 -10.11 -4.18
N LEU A 14 14.62 -8.98 -4.32
CA LEU A 14 14.69 -7.86 -3.38
C LEU A 14 13.97 -8.13 -2.05
N GLY A 15 13.20 -9.21 -1.96
CA GLY A 15 12.52 -9.62 -0.74
C GLY A 15 11.01 -9.37 -0.71
N PHE A 16 10.42 -8.93 -1.82
CA PHE A 16 8.96 -8.79 -1.88
C PHE A 16 8.29 -10.15 -2.02
N ASP A 17 7.22 -10.37 -1.27
CA ASP A 17 6.49 -11.63 -1.27
C ASP A 17 5.57 -11.78 -2.48
N LEU A 18 4.95 -10.68 -2.89
CA LEU A 18 4.07 -10.64 -4.05
C LEU A 18 4.43 -9.47 -4.96
N VAL A 19 4.24 -9.67 -6.24
CA VAL A 19 4.43 -8.62 -7.25
C VAL A 19 3.42 -8.81 -8.38
N GLY A 20 2.80 -7.72 -8.79
CA GLY A 20 1.88 -7.68 -9.92
C GLY A 20 2.21 -6.50 -10.84
N ILE A 21 1.86 -6.64 -12.10
CA ILE A 21 1.99 -5.56 -13.10
C ILE A 21 0.61 -5.34 -13.72
N THR A 22 0.18 -4.10 -13.77
CA THR A 22 -1.13 -3.72 -14.30
C THR A 22 -0.99 -2.48 -15.20
N PRO A 23 -1.89 -2.28 -16.19
CA PRO A 23 -1.93 -1.03 -16.93
C PRO A 23 -2.19 0.16 -16.02
N ALA A 24 -1.60 1.31 -16.36
CA ALA A 24 -1.76 2.55 -15.59
C ALA A 24 -3.07 3.25 -15.97
N THR A 25 -4.19 2.68 -15.56
CA THR A 25 -5.52 3.24 -15.78
C THR A 25 -6.03 3.92 -14.50
N ALA A 26 -7.10 4.72 -14.64
CA ALA A 26 -7.74 5.34 -13.49
C ALA A 26 -8.18 4.28 -12.48
N ALA A 27 -8.07 4.60 -11.18
CA ALA A 27 -8.47 3.70 -10.12
C ALA A 27 -9.99 3.42 -10.22
N PRO A 28 -10.44 2.15 -10.26
CA PRO A 28 -11.85 1.81 -10.47
C PRO A 28 -12.77 2.35 -9.37
N ASN A 29 -12.26 2.50 -8.16
CA ASN A 29 -13.03 2.99 -7.01
C ASN A 29 -12.73 4.45 -6.66
N GLY A 30 -12.17 5.21 -7.60
CA GLY A 30 -11.78 6.61 -7.39
C GLY A 30 -12.95 7.51 -6.98
N GLN A 31 -14.15 7.27 -7.52
CA GLN A 31 -15.33 8.04 -7.17
C GLN A 31 -15.74 7.79 -5.71
N ALA A 32 -15.68 6.54 -5.25
CA ALA A 32 -15.98 6.21 -3.86
C ALA A 32 -15.03 6.92 -2.89
N TYR A 33 -13.76 7.03 -3.24
CA TYR A 33 -12.78 7.78 -2.47
C TYR A 33 -13.12 9.27 -2.40
N SER A 34 -13.46 9.88 -3.53
CA SER A 34 -13.85 11.30 -3.60
C SER A 34 -15.10 11.58 -2.77
N ASP A 35 -16.09 10.71 -2.83
CA ASP A 35 -17.31 10.82 -2.04
C ASP A 35 -17.02 10.72 -0.55
N TRP A 36 -16.17 9.80 -0.16
CA TRP A 36 -15.72 9.62 1.22
C TRP A 36 -15.04 10.87 1.76
N ILE A 37 -14.15 11.49 0.98
CA ILE A 37 -13.49 12.76 1.34
C ILE A 37 -14.53 13.89 1.48
N THR A 38 -15.44 14.00 0.52
CA THR A 38 -16.46 15.06 0.53
C THR A 38 -17.38 14.97 1.75
N GLN A 39 -17.63 13.77 2.24
CA GLN A 39 -18.44 13.53 3.43
C GLN A 39 -17.69 13.79 4.75
N GLY A 40 -16.41 14.14 4.69
CA GLY A 40 -15.60 14.47 5.86
C GLY A 40 -15.09 13.27 6.65
N PHE A 41 -15.15 12.07 6.08
CA PHE A 41 -14.74 10.84 6.78
C PHE A 41 -13.23 10.73 7.00
N ALA A 42 -12.42 11.56 6.34
CA ALA A 42 -10.99 11.62 6.59
C ALA A 42 -10.65 12.18 7.99
N GLY A 43 -11.60 12.87 8.64
CA GLY A 43 -11.36 13.48 9.94
C GLY A 43 -10.23 14.51 9.86
N GLU A 44 -9.28 14.40 10.77
CA GLU A 44 -8.11 15.30 10.84
C GLU A 44 -6.94 14.85 9.94
N MET A 45 -7.09 13.75 9.21
CA MET A 45 -6.05 13.23 8.33
C MET A 45 -5.98 14.02 7.01
N GLY A 46 -5.49 15.26 7.08
CA GLY A 46 -5.44 16.18 5.93
C GLY A 46 -4.63 15.66 4.74
N TYR A 47 -3.68 14.75 4.97
CA TYR A 47 -2.91 14.14 3.88
C TYR A 47 -3.79 13.29 2.95
N LEU A 48 -4.92 12.79 3.42
CA LEU A 48 -5.86 12.02 2.59
C LEU A 48 -6.70 12.92 1.67
N GLU A 49 -6.87 14.19 2.04
CA GLU A 49 -7.57 15.18 1.22
C GLU A 49 -6.69 15.77 0.13
N ARG A 50 -5.38 15.70 0.32
CA ARG A 50 -4.41 16.23 -0.65
C ARG A 50 -4.20 15.25 -1.79
N HIS A 51 -4.01 15.81 -2.98
CA HIS A 51 -3.63 15.03 -4.16
C HIS A 51 -4.63 13.94 -4.56
N VAL A 52 -5.95 14.20 -4.38
CA VAL A 52 -7.00 13.24 -4.75
C VAL A 52 -6.86 12.79 -6.21
N GLU A 53 -6.61 13.72 -7.12
CA GLU A 53 -6.46 13.39 -8.54
C GLU A 53 -5.22 12.51 -8.81
N LYS A 54 -4.12 12.75 -8.11
CA LYS A 54 -2.92 11.89 -8.20
C LYS A 54 -3.20 10.47 -7.71
N ARG A 55 -4.08 10.30 -6.73
CA ARG A 55 -4.48 9.00 -6.21
C ARG A 55 -5.40 8.25 -7.17
N ARG A 56 -6.19 8.99 -7.95
CA ARG A 56 -7.13 8.41 -8.93
C ARG A 56 -6.47 8.09 -10.26
N HIS A 57 -5.51 8.92 -10.69
CA HIS A 57 -4.93 8.88 -12.03
C HIS A 57 -3.40 8.80 -11.95
N PRO A 58 -2.79 7.66 -12.28
CA PRO A 58 -1.34 7.50 -12.25
C PRO A 58 -0.59 8.50 -13.14
N ASP A 59 -1.19 8.94 -14.25
CA ASP A 59 -0.59 9.93 -15.17
C ASP A 59 -0.45 11.32 -14.55
N HIS A 60 -1.18 11.63 -13.49
CA HIS A 60 -1.00 12.87 -12.72
C HIS A 60 0.24 12.82 -11.81
N VAL A 61 0.73 11.63 -11.50
CA VAL A 61 1.99 11.44 -10.76
C VAL A 61 3.17 11.41 -11.71
N LEU A 62 3.06 10.66 -12.79
CA LEU A 62 4.10 10.51 -13.81
C LEU A 62 3.45 10.59 -15.20
N PRO A 63 3.55 11.73 -15.89
CA PRO A 63 3.01 11.86 -17.24
C PRO A 63 3.61 10.82 -18.17
N GLY A 64 2.75 10.20 -18.99
CA GLY A 64 3.17 9.17 -19.94
C GLY A 64 3.36 7.78 -19.33
N VAL A 65 3.01 7.57 -18.07
CA VAL A 65 3.06 6.25 -17.44
C VAL A 65 2.12 5.27 -18.18
N ARG A 66 2.59 4.04 -18.40
CA ARG A 66 1.84 3.00 -19.11
C ARG A 66 1.51 1.79 -18.25
N SER A 67 2.31 1.54 -17.22
CA SER A 67 2.17 0.38 -16.37
C SER A 67 2.49 0.72 -14.91
N LEU A 68 1.87 0.01 -14.00
CA LEU A 68 2.15 0.07 -12.57
C LEU A 68 2.72 -1.27 -12.11
N ILE A 69 3.80 -1.22 -11.35
CA ILE A 69 4.35 -2.38 -10.67
C ILE A 69 3.92 -2.28 -9.21
N VAL A 70 3.15 -3.25 -8.75
CA VAL A 70 2.63 -3.29 -7.38
C VAL A 70 3.35 -4.41 -6.64
N VAL A 71 3.92 -4.08 -5.50
CA VAL A 71 4.65 -5.04 -4.67
C VAL A 71 4.01 -5.11 -3.29
N ALA A 72 4.09 -6.28 -2.66
CA ALA A 72 3.60 -6.49 -1.32
C ALA A 72 4.63 -7.24 -0.48
N MET A 73 4.77 -6.83 0.75
CA MET A 73 5.66 -7.46 1.71
C MET A 73 4.86 -7.83 2.96
N ASN A 74 5.02 -9.07 3.42
CA ASN A 74 4.34 -9.54 4.61
C ASN A 74 4.99 -8.94 5.85
N TYR A 75 4.18 -8.40 6.75
CA TYR A 75 4.64 -7.87 8.03
C TYR A 75 4.32 -8.80 9.22
N ARG A 76 3.66 -9.93 8.97
CA ARG A 76 3.31 -10.88 10.03
C ARG A 76 4.56 -11.55 10.59
N CYS A 77 4.72 -11.47 11.91
CA CYS A 77 5.78 -12.18 12.64
C CYS A 77 5.17 -13.44 13.23
N PRO A 78 5.47 -14.65 12.69
CA PRO A 78 4.92 -15.90 13.23
C PRO A 78 5.39 -16.20 14.66
N ASP A 79 6.54 -15.67 15.06
CA ASP A 79 7.11 -15.85 16.39
C ASP A 79 6.68 -14.77 17.39
N ALA A 80 5.83 -13.82 16.99
CA ALA A 80 5.28 -12.83 17.89
C ALA A 80 4.39 -13.53 18.91
N GLU A 81 4.67 -13.29 20.21
CA GLU A 81 3.84 -13.83 21.28
C GLU A 81 2.40 -13.39 21.11
N ALA A 82 1.46 -14.35 21.25
CA ALA A 82 0.06 -14.03 21.26
C ALA A 82 -0.22 -13.05 22.40
N ILE A 83 -0.89 -11.93 22.09
CA ILE A 83 -1.26 -10.96 23.11
C ILE A 83 -2.35 -11.60 23.96
N PRO A 84 -2.16 -11.73 25.29
CA PRO A 84 -3.19 -12.24 26.18
C PRO A 84 -4.45 -11.40 26.08
N ASP A 85 -5.61 -12.05 26.07
CA ASP A 85 -6.89 -11.35 26.12
C ASP A 85 -7.11 -10.81 27.54
N ASP A 86 -6.55 -9.62 27.80
CA ASP A 86 -6.61 -8.95 29.08
C ASP A 86 -7.29 -7.59 28.92
N ARG A 87 -8.37 -7.38 29.67
CA ARG A 87 -9.13 -6.12 29.65
C ARG A 87 -8.33 -4.87 30.00
N HIS A 88 -7.16 -5.03 30.62
CA HIS A 88 -6.27 -3.94 31.00
C HIS A 88 -5.20 -3.61 29.95
N ARG A 89 -5.16 -4.36 28.85
CA ARG A 89 -4.19 -4.20 27.76
C ARG A 89 -4.88 -4.00 26.42
N GLY A 90 -4.42 -3.03 25.66
CA GLY A 90 -4.84 -2.87 24.27
C GLY A 90 -4.17 -3.89 23.35
N LYS A 91 -4.79 -4.15 22.21
CA LYS A 91 -4.18 -4.95 21.13
C LYS A 91 -3.62 -4.00 20.07
N ILE A 92 -2.34 -4.14 19.77
CA ILE A 92 -1.68 -3.36 18.74
C ILE A 92 -1.65 -4.18 17.45
N ALA A 93 -2.03 -3.57 16.32
CA ALA A 93 -1.97 -4.23 15.03
C ALA A 93 -0.53 -4.68 14.71
N GLN A 94 -0.40 -5.83 14.03
CA GLN A 94 0.92 -6.43 13.78
C GLN A 94 1.86 -5.52 12.99
N TYR A 95 1.34 -4.74 12.04
CA TYR A 95 2.17 -3.84 11.24
C TYR A 95 2.87 -2.77 12.10
N ALA A 96 2.32 -2.44 13.26
CA ALA A 96 2.87 -1.42 14.17
C ALA A 96 3.83 -2.00 15.22
N ARG A 97 4.06 -3.32 15.25
CA ARG A 97 4.87 -4.00 16.26
C ARG A 97 6.34 -4.14 15.90
N GLY A 98 6.67 -3.98 14.63
CA GLY A 98 8.03 -4.15 14.13
C GLY A 98 8.67 -2.83 13.71
N LEU A 99 9.66 -2.93 12.83
CA LEU A 99 10.29 -1.77 12.25
C LEU A 99 9.31 -1.00 11.38
N ASP A 100 9.51 0.32 11.30
CA ASP A 100 8.74 1.17 10.40
C ASP A 100 8.97 0.71 8.96
N TYR A 101 7.87 0.46 8.23
CA TYR A 101 7.97 0.01 6.84
C TYR A 101 8.69 1.01 5.93
N HIS A 102 8.67 2.30 6.26
CA HIS A 102 9.42 3.31 5.54
C HIS A 102 10.93 3.04 5.58
N ASP A 103 11.42 2.45 6.66
CA ASP A 103 12.84 2.09 6.80
C ASP A 103 13.16 0.76 6.12
N VAL A 104 12.23 -0.19 6.16
CA VAL A 104 12.42 -1.52 5.57
C VAL A 104 12.39 -1.48 4.04
N MET A 105 11.55 -0.62 3.45
CA MET A 105 11.31 -0.57 1.99
C MET A 105 12.13 0.51 1.26
N LYS A 106 13.12 1.08 1.89
CA LYS A 106 14.03 2.07 1.25
C LYS A 106 14.89 1.45 0.18
#